data_712eb6302ae3c751d3dc8e9167020e6b
#
_entry.id   712eb6302ae3c751d3dc8e9167020e6b
#
_cell.length_a   1.000
_cell.length_b   1.000
_cell.length_c   1.000
_cell.angle_alpha   90.00
_cell.angle_beta   90.00
_cell.angle_gamma   90.00
#
_symmetry.space_group_name_H-M   'P 1'
#
loop_
_entity.id
_entity.type
_entity.pdbx_description
1 polymer ?
#
loop_
_entity_poly.entity_id
_entity_poly.type
_entity_poly.pdbx_seq_one_letter_code
_entity_poly.pdbx_strand_id
1 'polypeptide(L)'
;YFSDTESPPEEIPTEPEYGLALNGYFTGWDLSFYAAGIYNDQGRADGSFQPMLDLFPDRVVHDRLQIVGTAFSAVEGSWIVRGEIADVQGLRFTNFSKIFSRQDHVLGVEYSGFPDGVLSLEVSWEWIREFEQALEEDPNEQEQSTVATAIRFQQDFLNQTLSFNVIAFQFGEFGSSG
;
A
#
# COMPACT_ATOMS: atom_id res chain seq x y z
N TYR A 1 16.18 33.27 16.73
CA TYR A 1 14.70 33.36 16.69
C TYR A 1 14.25 32.40 15.61
N PHE A 2 13.90 31.18 15.98
CA PHE A 2 13.14 30.29 15.10
C PHE A 2 11.69 30.79 15.19
N SER A 3 11.14 31.33 14.11
CA SER A 3 9.72 31.55 14.01
C SER A 3 9.05 30.18 14.05
N ASP A 4 8.06 30.00 14.91
CA ASP A 4 7.11 28.89 14.81
C ASP A 4 6.55 28.92 13.38
N THR A 5 7.03 28.03 12.53
CA THR A 5 6.39 27.77 11.25
C THR A 5 5.11 27.04 11.58
N GLU A 6 4.00 27.77 11.66
CA GLU A 6 2.67 27.18 11.79
C GLU A 6 2.49 26.18 10.64
N SER A 7 2.23 24.93 11.00
CA SER A 7 1.81 23.95 10.02
C SER A 7 0.56 24.45 9.29
N PRO A 8 0.41 24.20 7.99
CA PRO A 8 -0.80 24.60 7.27
C PRO A 8 -2.04 24.02 7.96
N PRO A 9 -3.17 24.73 7.97
CA PRO A 9 -4.39 24.24 8.60
C PRO A 9 -4.83 22.95 7.93
N GLU A 10 -5.05 21.90 8.73
CA GLU A 10 -5.51 20.60 8.31
C GLU A 10 -7.03 20.53 8.47
N GLU A 11 -7.73 20.08 7.43
CA GLU A 11 -9.16 19.83 7.52
C GLU A 11 -9.42 18.48 8.18
N ILE A 12 -9.95 18.50 9.40
CA ILE A 12 -10.32 17.29 10.12
C ILE A 12 -11.57 16.69 9.47
N PRO A 13 -11.52 15.43 9.00
CA PRO A 13 -12.68 14.74 8.45
C PRO A 13 -13.83 14.66 9.47
N THR A 14 -15.04 15.00 9.05
CA THR A 14 -16.23 15.03 9.93
C THR A 14 -17.20 13.87 9.70
N GLU A 15 -17.10 13.16 8.58
CA GLU A 15 -17.94 12.01 8.27
C GLU A 15 -17.32 10.72 8.82
N PRO A 16 -18.15 9.75 9.26
CA PRO A 16 -17.62 8.50 9.79
C PRO A 16 -16.95 7.65 8.68
N GLU A 17 -15.91 6.94 9.06
CA GLU A 17 -15.37 5.84 8.28
C GLU A 17 -16.18 4.57 8.54
N TYR A 18 -16.25 3.70 7.54
CA TYR A 18 -16.97 2.43 7.66
C TYR A 18 -16.26 1.33 6.87
N GLY A 19 -16.45 0.10 7.32
CA GLY A 19 -15.94 -1.09 6.64
C GLY A 19 -16.82 -2.30 6.88
N LEU A 20 -16.83 -3.21 5.92
CA LEU A 20 -17.51 -4.49 5.98
C LEU A 20 -16.57 -5.55 5.42
N ALA A 21 -16.52 -6.73 6.08
CA ALA A 21 -15.83 -7.89 5.56
C ALA A 21 -16.71 -9.15 5.69
N LEU A 22 -16.64 -10.00 4.67
CA LEU A 22 -17.23 -11.33 4.64
C LEU A 22 -16.10 -12.35 4.47
N ASN A 23 -15.96 -13.24 5.45
CA ASN A 23 -14.90 -14.24 5.47
C ASN A 23 -15.49 -15.65 5.40
N GLY A 24 -14.95 -16.46 4.50
CA GLY A 24 -15.23 -17.89 4.39
C GLY A 24 -13.98 -18.71 4.75
N TYR A 25 -14.13 -19.63 5.70
CA TYR A 25 -13.05 -20.51 6.16
C TYR A 25 -13.38 -21.95 5.78
N PHE A 26 -12.45 -22.58 5.08
CA PHE A 26 -12.61 -23.93 4.56
C PHE A 26 -11.37 -24.77 4.96
N THR A 27 -11.46 -26.09 4.79
CA THR A 27 -10.31 -26.94 5.08
C THR A 27 -9.16 -26.65 4.10
N GLY A 28 -8.08 -26.09 4.64
CA GLY A 28 -6.85 -25.80 3.90
C GLY A 28 -6.87 -24.49 3.08
N TRP A 29 -7.97 -23.71 3.09
CA TRP A 29 -8.01 -22.41 2.43
C TRP A 29 -9.05 -21.48 3.03
N ASP A 30 -8.88 -20.19 2.85
CA ASP A 30 -9.83 -19.16 3.20
C ASP A 30 -10.00 -18.14 2.08
N LEU A 31 -11.12 -17.43 2.10
CA LEU A 31 -11.46 -16.39 1.13
C LEU A 31 -12.17 -15.25 1.87
N SER A 32 -11.78 -14.03 1.58
CA SER A 32 -12.35 -12.82 2.16
C SER A 32 -12.76 -11.84 1.06
N PHE A 33 -13.91 -11.19 1.27
CA PHE A 33 -14.34 -10.03 0.50
C PHE A 33 -14.50 -8.87 1.47
N TYR A 34 -14.07 -7.68 1.08
CA TYR A 34 -14.19 -6.50 1.93
C TYR A 34 -14.52 -5.25 1.12
N ALA A 35 -15.16 -4.30 1.78
CA ALA A 35 -15.42 -2.97 1.27
C ALA A 35 -15.28 -1.95 2.40
N ALA A 36 -14.70 -0.79 2.11
CA ALA A 36 -14.52 0.28 3.07
C ALA A 36 -14.70 1.66 2.42
N GLY A 37 -15.16 2.62 3.22
CA GLY A 37 -15.11 4.03 2.91
C GLY A 37 -14.30 4.71 4.02
N ILE A 38 -13.10 5.14 3.70
CA ILE A 38 -12.11 5.72 4.63
C ILE A 38 -11.60 7.05 4.11
N TYR A 39 -10.88 7.77 4.93
CA TYR A 39 -10.11 8.92 4.46
C TYR A 39 -8.68 8.52 4.13
N ASN A 40 -8.10 9.17 3.14
CA ASN A 40 -6.69 9.02 2.83
C ASN A 40 -5.87 9.69 3.95
N ASP A 41 -5.04 8.89 4.64
CA ASP A 41 -4.15 9.40 5.69
C ASP A 41 -3.07 10.36 5.13
N GLN A 42 -2.76 10.22 3.85
CA GLN A 42 -1.88 11.16 3.16
C GLN A 42 -2.69 12.39 2.76
N GLY A 43 -2.52 13.47 3.50
CA GLY A 43 -3.09 14.76 3.13
C GLY A 43 -2.47 15.31 1.85
N ARG A 44 -3.27 15.94 1.00
CA ARG A 44 -2.79 16.67 -0.17
C ARG A 44 -3.02 18.17 -0.02
N ALA A 45 -2.23 18.96 -0.74
CA ALA A 45 -2.47 20.39 -0.87
C ALA A 45 -3.79 20.65 -1.62
N ASP A 46 -4.66 21.50 -1.06
CA ASP A 46 -5.88 21.93 -1.73
C ASP A 46 -5.59 23.11 -2.66
N GLY A 47 -6.16 23.06 -3.87
CA GLY A 47 -5.97 24.08 -4.88
C GLY A 47 -4.70 23.92 -5.72
N SER A 48 -4.26 25.04 -6.31
CA SER A 48 -3.05 25.09 -7.14
C SER A 48 -1.84 25.35 -6.25
N PHE A 49 -1.06 24.32 -6.01
CA PHE A 49 0.19 24.41 -5.26
C PHE A 49 1.38 24.46 -6.23
N GLN A 50 2.28 25.43 -6.04
CA GLN A 50 3.51 25.59 -6.81
C GLN A 50 4.73 25.47 -5.88
N PRO A 51 5.42 24.32 -5.82
CA PRO A 51 6.49 24.06 -4.83
C PRO A 51 7.63 25.08 -4.86
N MET A 52 7.88 25.72 -6.01
CA MET A 52 8.93 26.74 -6.15
C MET A 52 8.53 28.14 -5.67
N LEU A 53 7.23 28.42 -5.58
CA LEU A 53 6.70 29.74 -5.22
C LEU A 53 6.01 29.72 -3.85
N ASP A 54 5.37 28.61 -3.51
CA ASP A 54 4.61 28.41 -2.28
C ASP A 54 5.41 27.52 -1.33
N LEU A 55 5.91 28.08 -0.24
CA LEU A 55 6.68 27.34 0.75
C LEU A 55 5.80 26.33 1.53
N PHE A 56 4.50 26.62 1.65
CA PHE A 56 3.52 25.78 2.31
C PHE A 56 2.19 25.84 1.56
N PRO A 57 1.43 24.76 1.48
CA PRO A 57 0.08 24.79 0.95
C PRO A 57 -0.83 25.61 1.89
N ASP A 58 -1.82 26.31 1.32
CA ASP A 58 -2.78 27.08 2.10
C ASP A 58 -3.62 26.19 3.02
N ARG A 59 -3.87 24.94 2.60
CA ARG A 59 -4.67 23.96 3.32
C ARG A 59 -4.28 22.54 2.92
N VAL A 60 -4.36 21.63 3.91
CA VAL A 60 -4.23 20.18 3.70
C VAL A 60 -5.61 19.55 3.84
N VAL A 61 -5.99 18.73 2.86
CA VAL A 61 -7.26 18.01 2.84
C VAL A 61 -7.03 16.50 2.74
N HIS A 62 -7.91 15.74 3.39
CA HIS A 62 -7.96 14.28 3.35
C HIS A 62 -9.11 13.83 2.45
N ASP A 63 -8.79 13.27 1.30
CA ASP A 63 -9.79 12.81 0.35
C ASP A 63 -10.45 11.51 0.78
N ARG A 64 -11.72 11.34 0.45
CA ARG A 64 -12.47 10.12 0.74
C ARG A 64 -12.17 9.05 -0.27
N LEU A 65 -11.75 7.88 0.22
CA LEU A 65 -11.48 6.69 -0.58
C LEU A 65 -12.60 5.66 -0.41
N GLN A 66 -12.89 4.95 -1.50
CA GLN A 66 -13.71 3.75 -1.50
C GLN A 66 -12.84 2.57 -1.92
N ILE A 67 -12.83 1.53 -1.11
CA ILE A 67 -12.00 0.35 -1.31
C ILE A 67 -12.92 -0.85 -1.40
N VAL A 68 -12.70 -1.68 -2.43
CA VAL A 68 -13.34 -2.99 -2.55
C VAL A 68 -12.25 -4.00 -2.89
N GLY A 69 -12.21 -5.12 -2.18
CA GLY A 69 -11.16 -6.09 -2.42
C GLY A 69 -11.55 -7.51 -2.04
N THR A 70 -10.66 -8.41 -2.40
CA THR A 70 -10.73 -9.82 -2.05
C THR A 70 -9.34 -10.34 -1.69
N ALA A 71 -9.28 -11.22 -0.71
CA ALA A 71 -8.06 -11.89 -0.31
C ALA A 71 -8.32 -13.39 -0.20
N PHE A 72 -7.31 -14.19 -0.52
CA PHE A 72 -7.34 -15.63 -0.32
C PHE A 72 -6.06 -16.10 0.37
N SER A 73 -6.16 -17.22 1.07
CA SER A 73 -5.02 -17.97 1.59
C SER A 73 -5.28 -19.45 1.38
N ALA A 74 -4.24 -20.21 1.03
CA ALA A 74 -4.30 -21.65 0.87
C ALA A 74 -3.07 -22.30 1.50
N VAL A 75 -3.29 -23.42 2.18
CA VAL A 75 -2.26 -24.21 2.87
C VAL A 75 -2.25 -25.61 2.30
N GLU A 76 -1.10 -26.05 1.77
CA GLU A 76 -0.89 -27.40 1.28
C GLU A 76 0.46 -27.92 1.77
N GLY A 77 0.43 -28.88 2.68
CA GLY A 77 1.65 -29.41 3.33
C GLY A 77 2.43 -28.30 4.04
N SER A 78 3.66 -28.06 3.59
CA SER A 78 4.54 -27.01 4.14
C SER A 78 4.47 -25.69 3.37
N TRP A 79 3.53 -25.53 2.45
CA TRP A 79 3.36 -24.34 1.64
C TRP A 79 2.14 -23.53 2.10
N ILE A 80 2.29 -22.21 2.13
CA ILE A 80 1.20 -21.28 2.27
C ILE A 80 1.29 -20.30 1.08
N VAL A 81 0.17 -20.13 0.37
CA VAL A 81 0.04 -19.14 -0.69
C VAL A 81 -1.04 -18.15 -0.30
N ARG A 82 -0.76 -16.87 -0.42
CA ARG A 82 -1.69 -15.79 -0.11
C ARG A 82 -1.78 -14.84 -1.30
N GLY A 83 -2.94 -14.30 -1.55
CA GLY A 83 -3.13 -13.27 -2.57
C GLY A 83 -4.21 -12.29 -2.17
N GLU A 84 -4.05 -11.06 -2.62
CA GLU A 84 -5.00 -9.98 -2.39
C GLU A 84 -5.08 -9.10 -3.63
N ILE A 85 -6.30 -8.65 -3.95
CA ILE A 85 -6.56 -7.65 -4.97
C ILE A 85 -7.53 -6.64 -4.39
N ALA A 86 -7.18 -5.36 -4.48
CA ALA A 86 -8.04 -4.26 -4.08
C ALA A 86 -8.20 -3.23 -5.21
N ASP A 87 -9.38 -2.66 -5.31
CA ASP A 87 -9.69 -1.50 -6.13
C ASP A 87 -9.91 -0.31 -5.21
N VAL A 88 -9.09 0.72 -5.35
CA VAL A 88 -9.11 1.95 -4.57
C VAL A 88 -9.59 3.08 -5.46
N GLN A 89 -10.72 3.69 -5.13
CA GLN A 89 -11.33 4.80 -5.85
C GLN A 89 -11.35 6.05 -4.99
N GLY A 90 -11.33 7.21 -5.64
CA GLY A 90 -11.39 8.49 -4.93
C GLY A 90 -10.04 9.17 -4.76
N LEU A 91 -8.97 8.64 -5.37
CA LEU A 91 -7.64 9.24 -5.31
C LEU A 91 -7.64 10.60 -6.01
N ARG A 92 -7.15 11.61 -5.32
CA ARG A 92 -6.95 12.96 -5.85
C ARG A 92 -5.50 13.36 -5.66
N PHE A 93 -4.97 14.05 -6.64
CA PHE A 93 -3.61 14.56 -6.64
C PHE A 93 -3.62 16.08 -6.70
N THR A 94 -2.59 16.70 -6.14
CA THR A 94 -2.42 18.16 -6.16
C THR A 94 -2.33 18.66 -7.61
N ASN A 95 -2.98 19.77 -7.90
CA ASN A 95 -3.08 20.39 -9.24
C ASN A 95 -3.92 19.61 -10.26
N PHE A 96 -4.61 18.54 -9.85
CA PHE A 96 -5.52 17.79 -10.72
C PHE A 96 -6.97 17.92 -10.25
N SER A 97 -7.87 18.20 -11.19
CA SER A 97 -9.32 18.18 -10.94
C SER A 97 -9.94 16.79 -11.09
N LYS A 98 -9.24 15.88 -11.75
CA LYS A 98 -9.66 14.51 -12.02
C LYS A 98 -9.54 13.64 -10.76
N ILE A 99 -10.44 12.67 -10.66
CA ILE A 99 -10.38 11.61 -9.66
C ILE A 99 -9.79 10.38 -10.33
N PHE A 100 -8.80 9.79 -9.70
CA PHE A 100 -8.12 8.59 -10.16
C PHE A 100 -8.55 7.37 -9.37
N SER A 101 -8.23 6.21 -9.89
CA SER A 101 -8.36 4.93 -9.18
C SER A 101 -7.07 4.11 -9.30
N ARG A 102 -6.83 3.26 -8.32
CA ARG A 102 -5.66 2.40 -8.25
C ARG A 102 -6.09 0.96 -8.02
N GLN A 103 -5.38 0.03 -8.61
CA GLN A 103 -5.46 -1.39 -8.29
C GLN A 103 -4.22 -1.79 -7.52
N ASP A 104 -4.44 -2.46 -6.40
CA ASP A 104 -3.40 -2.99 -5.53
C ASP A 104 -3.48 -4.51 -5.57
N HIS A 105 -2.33 -5.15 -5.78
CA HIS A 105 -2.20 -6.60 -5.85
C HIS A 105 -1.09 -7.04 -4.90
N VAL A 106 -1.31 -8.10 -4.17
CA VAL A 106 -0.29 -8.75 -3.34
C VAL A 106 -0.31 -10.25 -3.61
N LEU A 107 0.86 -10.84 -3.75
CA LEU A 107 1.05 -12.28 -3.81
C LEU A 107 2.17 -12.68 -2.86
N GLY A 108 1.88 -13.57 -1.93
CA GLY A 108 2.82 -14.11 -0.96
C GLY A 108 2.90 -15.63 -1.03
N VAL A 109 4.11 -16.16 -0.92
CA VAL A 109 4.39 -17.60 -0.78
C VAL A 109 5.30 -17.83 0.40
N GLU A 110 4.94 -18.78 1.25
CA GLU A 110 5.73 -19.18 2.40
C GLU A 110 5.97 -20.69 2.36
N TYR A 111 7.19 -21.09 2.69
CA TYR A 111 7.60 -22.48 2.80
C TYR A 111 8.21 -22.77 4.16
N SER A 112 7.60 -23.70 4.91
CA SER A 112 7.99 -24.14 6.26
C SER A 112 8.46 -25.61 6.31
N GLY A 113 8.90 -26.17 5.17
CA GLY A 113 9.38 -27.55 5.10
C GLY A 113 10.83 -27.75 5.58
N PHE A 114 11.54 -26.70 5.97
CA PHE A 114 12.85 -26.77 6.62
C PHE A 114 12.68 -27.11 8.11
N PRO A 115 13.57 -27.93 8.69
CA PRO A 115 13.59 -28.09 10.15
C PRO A 115 13.80 -26.73 10.83
N ASP A 116 12.83 -26.33 11.65
CA ASP A 116 12.85 -25.06 12.41
C ASP A 116 13.09 -23.80 11.55
N GLY A 117 12.75 -23.85 10.26
CA GLY A 117 13.01 -22.76 9.32
C GLY A 117 11.80 -22.39 8.47
N VAL A 118 11.73 -21.12 8.06
CA VAL A 118 10.70 -20.56 7.19
C VAL A 118 11.34 -19.66 6.14
N LEU A 119 10.93 -19.82 4.88
CA LEU A 119 11.24 -18.92 3.78
C LEU A 119 9.95 -18.29 3.26
N SER A 120 9.91 -16.97 3.16
CA SER A 120 8.77 -16.23 2.61
C SER A 120 9.22 -15.32 1.48
N LEU A 121 8.40 -15.23 0.44
CA LEU A 121 8.51 -14.28 -0.66
C LEU A 121 7.16 -13.55 -0.80
N GLU A 122 7.19 -12.24 -0.93
CA GLU A 122 6.01 -11.42 -1.18
C GLU A 122 6.31 -10.41 -2.28
N VAL A 123 5.37 -10.23 -3.18
CA VAL A 123 5.39 -9.22 -4.24
C VAL A 123 4.11 -8.43 -4.14
N SER A 124 4.22 -7.12 -4.06
CA SER A 124 3.11 -6.18 -4.20
C SER A 124 3.26 -5.39 -5.49
N TRP A 125 2.13 -5.06 -6.10
CA TRP A 125 2.05 -4.28 -7.30
C TRP A 125 0.87 -3.32 -7.22
N GLU A 126 1.16 -2.03 -7.36
CA GLU A 126 0.19 -0.95 -7.44
C GLU A 126 0.12 -0.42 -8.87
N TRP A 127 -1.07 -0.12 -9.37
CA TRP A 127 -1.27 0.41 -10.70
C TRP A 127 -2.36 1.48 -10.72
N ILE A 128 -1.96 2.73 -11.04
CA ILE A 128 -2.87 3.88 -11.20
C ILE A 128 -3.51 3.80 -12.58
N ARG A 129 -4.84 3.70 -12.61
CA ARG A 129 -5.60 3.71 -13.85
C ARG A 129 -5.71 5.12 -14.42
N GLU A 130 -5.82 5.18 -15.75
CA GLU A 130 -5.95 6.45 -16.48
C GLU A 130 -4.86 7.46 -16.08
N PHE A 131 -3.67 6.96 -15.84
CA PHE A 131 -2.49 7.71 -15.42
C PHE A 131 -2.19 8.84 -16.42
N GLU A 132 -1.75 9.98 -15.90
CA GLU A 132 -1.29 11.12 -16.69
C GLU A 132 0.18 11.39 -16.37
N GLN A 133 1.03 11.51 -17.36
CA GLN A 133 2.48 11.68 -17.19
C GLN A 133 2.84 12.88 -16.29
N ALA A 134 2.00 13.91 -16.25
CA ALA A 134 2.17 15.05 -15.35
C ALA A 134 2.10 14.68 -13.85
N LEU A 135 1.65 13.47 -13.49
CA LEU A 135 1.69 12.96 -12.12
C LEU A 135 3.10 12.56 -11.66
N GLU A 136 4.03 12.31 -12.60
CA GLU A 136 5.44 12.02 -12.32
C GLU A 136 6.22 13.26 -11.84
N GLU A 137 5.65 14.45 -12.09
CA GLU A 137 6.28 15.71 -11.74
C GLU A 137 5.84 16.20 -10.35
N ASP A 138 6.63 17.12 -9.77
CA ASP A 138 6.26 17.83 -8.55
C ASP A 138 4.85 18.46 -8.64
N PRO A 139 4.05 18.46 -7.59
CA PRO A 139 4.35 17.97 -6.24
C PRO A 139 3.88 16.52 -5.97
N ASN A 140 3.46 15.78 -6.98
CA ASN A 140 2.83 14.47 -6.79
C ASN A 140 3.84 13.31 -6.82
N GLU A 141 4.82 13.35 -7.72
CA GLU A 141 5.90 12.34 -7.87
C GLU A 141 5.37 10.89 -7.90
N GLN A 142 4.28 10.67 -8.65
CA GLN A 142 3.63 9.36 -8.74
C GLN A 142 4.08 8.61 -9.99
N GLU A 143 4.36 7.33 -9.85
CA GLU A 143 4.56 6.41 -10.97
C GLU A 143 3.24 5.71 -11.35
N GLN A 144 3.05 5.38 -12.63
CA GLN A 144 1.87 4.62 -13.06
C GLN A 144 1.81 3.24 -12.42
N SER A 145 2.96 2.62 -12.23
CA SER A 145 3.09 1.26 -11.71
C SER A 145 4.26 1.16 -10.75
N THR A 146 4.00 0.71 -9.54
CA THR A 146 5.03 0.51 -8.52
C THR A 146 5.03 -0.94 -8.09
N VAL A 147 6.21 -1.56 -8.07
CA VAL A 147 6.40 -2.94 -7.61
C VAL A 147 7.30 -2.94 -6.38
N ALA A 148 6.92 -3.68 -5.36
CA ALA A 148 7.78 -3.97 -4.23
C ALA A 148 7.89 -5.48 -4.02
N THR A 149 9.08 -5.94 -3.66
CA THR A 149 9.35 -7.35 -3.38
C THR A 149 10.03 -7.46 -2.02
N ALA A 150 9.58 -8.41 -1.22
CA ALA A 150 10.20 -8.76 0.05
C ALA A 150 10.53 -10.24 0.08
N ILE A 151 11.74 -10.59 0.51
CA ILE A 151 12.15 -11.96 0.82
C ILE A 151 12.56 -12.03 2.28
N ARG A 152 12.07 -13.02 3.00
CA ARG A 152 12.41 -13.26 4.40
C ARG A 152 12.82 -14.70 4.57
N PHE A 153 13.93 -14.91 5.27
CA PHE A 153 14.35 -16.22 5.76
C PHE A 153 14.51 -16.16 7.27
N GLN A 154 13.87 -17.11 7.97
CA GLN A 154 14.01 -17.31 9.40
C GLN A 154 14.47 -18.74 9.67
N GLN A 155 15.41 -18.90 10.62
CA GLN A 155 15.89 -20.19 11.07
C GLN A 155 16.09 -20.16 12.59
N ASP A 156 15.49 -21.10 13.28
CA ASP A 156 15.68 -21.28 14.71
C ASP A 156 16.71 -22.37 15.00
N PHE A 157 17.47 -22.19 16.07
CA PHE A 157 18.55 -23.07 16.51
C PHE A 157 18.43 -23.34 18.03
N LEU A 158 19.10 -24.36 18.51
CA LEU A 158 19.22 -24.67 19.92
C LEU A 158 17.86 -24.79 20.64
N ASN A 159 16.94 -25.57 20.07
CA ASN A 159 15.57 -25.68 20.57
C ASN A 159 14.87 -24.29 20.69
N GLN A 160 14.98 -23.47 19.67
CA GLN A 160 14.39 -22.11 19.57
C GLN A 160 14.98 -21.10 20.59
N THR A 161 16.12 -21.41 21.20
CA THR A 161 16.81 -20.46 22.08
C THR A 161 17.54 -19.37 21.28
N LEU A 162 17.93 -19.67 20.02
CA LEU A 162 18.57 -18.74 19.10
C LEU A 162 17.77 -18.68 17.81
N SER A 163 17.38 -17.48 17.37
CA SER A 163 16.69 -17.25 16.09
C SER A 163 17.55 -16.36 15.20
N PHE A 164 17.67 -16.75 13.94
CA PHE A 164 18.30 -15.98 12.87
C PHE A 164 17.21 -15.53 11.90
N ASN A 165 17.18 -14.23 11.56
CA ASN A 165 16.18 -13.67 10.66
C ASN A 165 16.88 -12.70 9.69
N VAL A 166 16.68 -12.89 8.39
CA VAL A 166 17.15 -12.00 7.33
C VAL A 166 15.95 -11.56 6.51
N ILE A 167 15.86 -10.27 6.22
CA ILE A 167 14.85 -9.68 5.36
C ILE A 167 15.57 -8.82 4.32
N ALA A 168 15.21 -9.00 3.06
CA ALA A 168 15.63 -8.14 1.96
C ALA A 168 14.40 -7.54 1.27
N PHE A 169 14.49 -6.26 0.91
CA PHE A 169 13.44 -5.54 0.21
C PHE A 169 14.00 -4.94 -1.08
N GLN A 170 13.15 -4.90 -2.10
CA GLN A 170 13.38 -4.15 -3.32
C GLN A 170 12.13 -3.33 -3.62
N PHE A 171 12.32 -2.05 -3.92
CA PHE A 171 11.28 -1.12 -4.34
C PHE A 171 11.65 -0.56 -5.71
N GLY A 172 10.65 -0.27 -6.56
CA GLY A 172 10.82 0.34 -7.86
C GLY A 172 10.57 -0.62 -9.04
N GLU A 173 10.72 -0.11 -10.26
CA GLU A 173 10.51 -0.88 -11.48
C GLU A 173 11.51 -2.03 -11.63
N PHE A 174 11.04 -3.22 -11.97
CA PHE A 174 11.88 -4.29 -12.48
C PHE A 174 12.31 -3.93 -13.90
N GLY A 175 13.52 -3.40 -14.08
CA GLY A 175 14.16 -3.39 -15.39
C GLY A 175 14.29 -2.05 -16.10
N SER A 176 14.17 -0.91 -15.48
CA SER A 176 14.61 0.36 -16.08
C SER A 176 16.10 0.58 -15.86
N SER A 177 16.94 -0.21 -16.51
CA SER A 177 18.33 0.17 -16.82
C SER A 177 18.33 0.83 -18.19
N GLY A 178 18.15 2.16 -18.21
CA GLY A 178 18.41 2.97 -19.36
C GLY A 178 19.90 3.20 -19.58
#